data_638b245941df11bec6ee385f0ff1dc4f
#
_entry.id   638b245941df11bec6ee385f0ff1dc4f
#
_cell.length_a   1.000
_cell.length_b   1.000
_cell.length_c   1.000
_cell.angle_alpha   90.00
_cell.angle_beta   90.00
_cell.angle_gamma   90.00
#
_symmetry.space_group_name_H-M   'P 1'
#
loop_
_entity.id
_entity.type
_entity.pdbx_description
1 polymer ?
#
loop_
_entity_poly.entity_id
_entity_poly.type
_entity_poly.pdbx_seq_one_letter_code
_entity_poly.pdbx_strand_id
1 'polypeptide(L)' 'MKKNILIVDAYNMIGNWPQLDKLKKSGRLEDARDLLLKILSNYRKQANTEIIVVFD' A
#
# COMPACT_ATOMS: atom_id res chain seq x y z
N MET A 1 -20.38 -2.00 -15.59
CA MET A 1 -20.00 -1.01 -14.58
C MET A 1 -18.53 -0.67 -14.67
N LYS A 2 -18.20 0.60 -14.53
CA LYS A 2 -16.82 1.04 -14.59
C LYS A 2 -16.10 0.72 -13.29
N LYS A 3 -14.95 0.05 -13.38
CA LYS A 3 -14.06 -0.10 -12.24
C LYS A 3 -13.27 1.18 -12.04
N ASN A 4 -13.13 1.59 -10.81
CA ASN A 4 -12.20 2.65 -10.46
C ASN A 4 -10.79 2.09 -10.45
N ILE A 5 -9.83 2.91 -10.89
CA ILE A 5 -8.42 2.55 -10.83
C ILE A 5 -7.72 3.49 -9.87
N LEU A 6 -7.03 2.92 -8.89
CA LEU A 6 -6.24 3.68 -7.93
C LEU A 6 -4.77 3.36 -8.13
N ILE A 7 -3.98 4.40 -8.35
CA ILE A 7 -2.52 4.27 -8.48
C ILE A 7 -1.91 4.69 -7.15
N VAL A 8 -1.11 3.81 -6.57
CA VAL A 8 -0.51 4.01 -5.26
C VAL A 8 1.01 4.09 -5.38
N ASP A 9 1.57 5.22 -4.95
CA ASP A 9 3.02 5.35 -4.76
C ASP A 9 3.37 4.72 -3.43
N ALA A 10 3.92 3.51 -3.47
CA ALA A 10 4.13 2.69 -2.29
C ALA A 10 5.06 3.35 -1.27
N TYR A 11 6.18 3.89 -1.72
CA TYR A 11 7.14 4.47 -0.78
C TYR A 11 6.63 5.76 -0.15
N ASN A 12 5.89 6.54 -0.90
CA ASN A 12 5.26 7.73 -0.35
C ASN A 12 4.20 7.37 0.69
N MET A 13 3.40 6.36 0.42
CA MET A 13 2.40 5.88 1.38
C MET A 13 3.04 5.29 2.62
N ILE A 14 4.11 4.51 2.47
CA ILE A 14 4.85 3.96 3.60
C ILE A 14 5.40 5.08 4.47
N GLY A 15 5.98 6.11 3.87
CA GLY A 15 6.54 7.24 4.61
C GLY A 15 5.51 8.08 5.35
N ASN A 16 4.26 8.12 4.85
CA ASN A 16 3.19 8.92 5.44
C ASN A 16 2.26 8.14 6.37
N TRP A 17 2.42 6.84 6.45
CA TRP A 17 1.63 5.98 7.32
C TRP A 17 2.48 5.57 8.52
N PRO A 18 2.18 6.04 9.74
CA PRO A 18 3.07 5.83 10.89
C PRO A 18 3.45 4.38 11.15
N GLN A 19 2.50 3.46 11.02
CA GLN A 19 2.76 2.05 11.25
C GLN A 19 3.75 1.47 10.24
N LEU A 20 3.63 1.86 8.99
CA LEU A 20 4.52 1.41 7.94
C LEU A 20 5.88 2.09 7.99
N ASP A 21 5.88 3.40 8.29
CA ASP A 21 7.10 4.16 8.43
C ASP A 21 7.96 3.63 9.58
N LYS A 22 7.33 3.21 10.66
CA LYS A 22 8.03 2.62 11.81
C LYS A 22 8.77 1.34 11.40
N LEU A 23 8.14 0.49 10.60
CA LEU A 23 8.79 -0.72 10.09
C LEU A 23 9.98 -0.37 9.19
N LYS A 24 9.79 0.60 8.31
CA LYS A 24 10.86 1.07 7.43
C LYS A 24 12.07 1.57 8.22
N LYS A 25 11.83 2.39 9.24
CA LYS A 25 12.90 2.97 10.07
C LYS A 25 13.62 1.92 10.89
N SER A 26 12.96 0.81 11.18
CA SER A 26 13.57 -0.32 11.91
C SER A 26 14.36 -1.26 11.00
N GLY A 27 14.57 -0.89 9.74
CA GLY A 27 15.24 -1.74 8.77
C GLY A 27 14.38 -2.86 8.23
N ARG A 28 13.07 -2.79 8.44
CA ARG A 28 12.12 -3.82 8.03
C ARG A 28 11.25 -3.33 6.87
N LEU A 29 11.89 -2.78 5.86
CA LEU A 29 11.17 -2.25 4.70
C LEU A 29 10.36 -3.33 3.98
N GLU A 30 10.88 -4.54 3.89
CA GLU A 30 10.19 -5.65 3.25
C GLU A 30 8.88 -5.96 3.98
N ASP A 31 8.91 -5.94 5.30
CA ASP A 31 7.70 -6.15 6.11
C ASP A 31 6.70 -5.01 5.91
N ALA A 32 7.17 -3.78 5.78
CA ALA A 32 6.31 -2.63 5.50
C ALA A 32 5.61 -2.79 4.14
N ARG A 33 6.34 -3.26 3.13
CA ARG A 33 5.78 -3.52 1.81
C ARG A 33 4.71 -4.61 1.86
N ASP A 34 4.99 -5.69 2.56
CA ASP A 34 4.04 -6.81 2.69
C ASP A 34 2.77 -6.36 3.41
N LEU A 35 2.91 -5.58 4.47
CA LEU A 35 1.76 -5.06 5.20
C LEU A 35 0.93 -4.10 4.35
N LEU A 36 1.59 -3.23 3.59
CA LEU A 36 0.91 -2.32 2.68
C LEU A 36 0.08 -3.09 1.65
N LEU A 37 0.66 -4.11 1.04
CA LEU A 37 -0.04 -4.92 0.04
C LEU A 37 -1.25 -5.63 0.65
N LYS A 38 -1.14 -6.10 1.88
CA LYS A 38 -2.24 -6.73 2.60
C LYS A 38 -3.39 -5.74 2.84
N ILE A 39 -3.06 -4.53 3.29
CA ILE A 39 -4.05 -3.48 3.53
C ILE A 39 -4.78 -3.12 2.23
N LEU A 40 -4.03 -2.94 1.15
CA LEU A 40 -4.60 -2.59 -0.15
C LEU A 40 -5.45 -3.73 -0.72
N SER A 41 -5.06 -4.97 -0.50
CA SER A 41 -5.85 -6.13 -0.92
C SER A 41 -7.22 -6.15 -0.24
N ASN A 42 -7.27 -5.84 1.06
CA ASN A 42 -8.52 -5.74 1.79
C ASN A 42 -9.40 -4.59 1.29
N TYR A 43 -8.79 -3.45 1.03
CA TYR A 43 -9.49 -2.30 0.48
C TYR A 43 -10.11 -2.62 -0.89
N ARG A 44 -9.34 -3.27 -1.75
CA ARG A 44 -9.78 -3.65 -3.09
C ARG A 44 -11.05 -4.50 -3.06
N LYS A 45 -11.12 -5.44 -2.11
CA LYS A 45 -12.29 -6.32 -1.97
C LYS A 45 -13.55 -5.55 -1.62
N GLN A 46 -13.43 -4.51 -0.82
CA GLN A 46 -14.57 -3.74 -0.34
C GLN A 46 -15.00 -2.64 -1.30
N ALA A 47 -14.04 -2.04 -2.00
CA ALA A 47 -14.29 -0.84 -2.80
C ALA A 47 -14.53 -1.12 -4.29
N ASN A 48 -14.41 -2.37 -4.75
CA ASN A 48 -14.50 -2.73 -6.16
C ASN A 48 -13.57 -1.85 -7.01
N THR A 49 -12.34 -1.71 -6.56
CA THR A 49 -11.34 -0.83 -7.17
C THR A 49 -10.14 -1.66 -7.61
N GLU A 50 -9.65 -1.41 -8.81
CA GLU A 50 -8.37 -1.96 -9.24
C GLU A 50 -7.26 -1.10 -8.68
N ILE A 51 -6.26 -1.73 -8.06
CA ILE A 51 -5.16 -1.01 -7.44
C ILE A 51 -3.86 -1.35 -8.16
N ILE A 52 -3.16 -0.32 -8.60
CA ILE A 52 -1.82 -0.44 -9.20
C ILE A 52 -0.83 0.14 -8.21
N VAL A 53 0.06 -0.70 -7.71
CA VAL A 53 1.06 -0.29 -6.71
C VAL A 53 2.39 -0.12 -7.41
N VAL A 54 2.98 1.05 -7.25
CA VAL A 54 4.27 1.38 -7.86
C VAL A 54 5.34 1.45 -6.78
N PHE A 55 6.38 0.63 -6.93
CA PHE A 55 7.58 0.67 -6.09
C PHE A 55 8.70 1.26 -6.93
N ASP A 56 8.88 2.53 -6.82
CA ASP A 56 9.85 3.24 -7.64
C ASP A 56 11.10 3.64 -6.86
#